data_0bf6708253635d25b2baba7cf661077b
#
_entry.id   0bf6708253635d25b2baba7cf661077b
#
_cell.length_a   1.000
_cell.length_b   1.000
_cell.length_c   1.000
_cell.angle_alpha   90.00
_cell.angle_beta   90.00
_cell.angle_gamma   90.00
#
_symmetry.space_group_name_H-M   'P 1'
#
loop_
_entity.id
_entity.type
_entity.pdbx_description
1 polymer ?
#
loop_
_entity_poly.entity_id
_entity_poly.type
_entity_poly.pdbx_seq_one_letter_code
_entity_poly.pdbx_strand_id
1 'polypeptide(L)'
;SKASDYRKQYDAAVYNKLSREECDALKSKELKYNTRKTIFMLGAMASYLYFLGDGVVNYANYAPPVKKATTLSMICPGAGQIYNGSYWKVPIVLGGIATMGYIVDFNNRGYQRYRKAYDLLTDGDDNTVDEFKGRHSATVLKNTRDAFRRNRDFSIILTGAFYLLNIIDAHVDAHLRDYDISDELAIQVAPSMLNINTLTNGNSQGMGLSMSINF
;
A
#
# COMPACT_ATOMS: atom_id res chain seq x y z
N SER A 1 -20.82 -0.49 -19.57
CA SER A 1 -21.06 -1.83 -18.95
C SER A 1 -22.53 -1.91 -18.53
N LYS A 2 -23.13 -3.13 -18.55
CA LYS A 2 -24.57 -3.30 -18.22
C LYS A 2 -24.98 -2.65 -16.88
N ALA A 3 -24.11 -2.66 -15.87
CA ALA A 3 -24.37 -1.98 -14.60
C ALA A 3 -24.50 -0.45 -14.78
N SER A 4 -23.62 0.15 -15.59
CA SER A 4 -23.68 1.59 -15.92
C SER A 4 -24.93 1.96 -16.69
N ASP A 5 -25.40 1.06 -17.58
CA ASP A 5 -26.60 1.29 -18.38
C ASP A 5 -27.85 1.22 -17.50
N TYR A 6 -27.94 0.26 -16.57
CA TYR A 6 -29.03 0.18 -15.60
C TYR A 6 -29.02 1.37 -14.62
N ARG A 7 -27.86 1.89 -14.25
CA ARG A 7 -27.76 3.10 -13.43
C ARG A 7 -28.33 4.32 -14.16
N LYS A 8 -27.99 4.50 -15.45
CA LYS A 8 -28.56 5.58 -16.26
C LYS A 8 -30.10 5.45 -16.40
N GLN A 9 -30.58 4.22 -16.59
CA GLN A 9 -32.03 3.97 -16.64
C GLN A 9 -32.72 4.24 -15.32
N TYR A 10 -32.11 3.90 -14.18
CA TYR A 10 -32.59 4.24 -12.84
C TYR A 10 -32.63 5.76 -12.62
N ASP A 11 -31.56 6.46 -12.96
CA ASP A 11 -31.49 7.93 -12.82
C ASP A 11 -32.58 8.60 -13.70
N ALA A 12 -32.80 8.13 -14.92
CA ALA A 12 -33.86 8.60 -15.79
C ALA A 12 -35.27 8.27 -15.24
N ALA A 13 -35.47 7.07 -14.66
CA ALA A 13 -36.73 6.68 -14.07
C ALA A 13 -37.09 7.54 -12.85
N VAL A 14 -36.10 7.86 -12.03
CA VAL A 14 -36.25 8.77 -10.87
C VAL A 14 -36.60 10.21 -11.36
N TYR A 15 -35.90 10.69 -12.39
CA TYR A 15 -36.15 11.99 -12.99
C TYR A 15 -37.60 12.09 -13.55
N ASN A 16 -38.05 11.07 -14.25
CA ASN A 16 -39.39 11.00 -14.84
C ASN A 16 -40.51 10.63 -13.86
N LYS A 17 -40.19 10.56 -12.53
CA LYS A 17 -41.14 10.22 -11.45
C LYS A 17 -41.90 8.91 -11.70
N LEU A 18 -41.23 7.88 -12.25
CA LEU A 18 -41.81 6.55 -12.42
C LEU A 18 -42.20 5.93 -11.07
N SER A 19 -43.01 4.85 -11.12
CA SER A 19 -43.46 4.17 -9.90
C SER A 19 -42.29 3.65 -9.07
N ARG A 20 -42.50 3.58 -7.75
CA ARG A 20 -41.48 3.09 -6.82
C ARG A 20 -41.02 1.67 -7.16
N GLU A 21 -41.96 0.81 -7.57
CA GLU A 21 -41.67 -0.58 -7.96
C GLU A 21 -40.74 -0.68 -9.17
N GLU A 22 -40.93 0.16 -10.18
CA GLU A 22 -40.07 0.22 -11.37
C GLU A 22 -38.67 0.70 -11.05
N CYS A 23 -38.56 1.72 -10.18
CA CYS A 23 -37.27 2.21 -9.71
C CYS A 23 -36.52 1.13 -8.91
N ASP A 24 -37.19 0.42 -8.00
CA ASP A 24 -36.60 -0.65 -7.19
C ASP A 24 -36.17 -1.84 -8.06
N ALA A 25 -36.94 -2.18 -9.09
CA ALA A 25 -36.58 -3.22 -10.06
C ALA A 25 -35.32 -2.88 -10.84
N LEU A 26 -35.18 -1.64 -11.30
CA LEU A 26 -33.96 -1.16 -11.99
C LEU A 26 -32.76 -1.14 -11.04
N LYS A 27 -32.95 -0.70 -9.81
CA LYS A 27 -31.90 -0.69 -8.77
C LYS A 27 -31.43 -2.08 -8.42
N SER A 28 -32.32 -3.04 -8.28
CA SER A 28 -31.97 -4.43 -8.01
C SER A 28 -31.14 -5.05 -9.15
N LYS A 29 -31.47 -4.72 -10.41
CA LYS A 29 -30.68 -5.14 -11.59
C LYS A 29 -29.29 -4.50 -11.58
N GLU A 30 -29.19 -3.19 -11.33
CA GLU A 30 -27.90 -2.48 -11.18
C GLU A 30 -27.03 -3.17 -10.13
N LEU A 31 -27.54 -3.39 -8.92
CA LEU A 31 -26.85 -4.03 -7.83
C LEU A 31 -26.37 -5.44 -8.18
N LYS A 32 -27.24 -6.26 -8.81
CA LYS A 32 -26.89 -7.61 -9.26
C LYS A 32 -25.70 -7.63 -10.23
N TYR A 33 -25.70 -6.74 -11.22
CA TYR A 33 -24.59 -6.65 -12.18
C TYR A 33 -23.34 -6.05 -11.57
N ASN A 34 -23.48 -5.09 -10.66
CA ASN A 34 -22.34 -4.50 -9.94
C ASN A 34 -21.68 -5.54 -9.00
N THR A 35 -22.47 -6.30 -8.25
CA THR A 35 -21.98 -7.38 -7.41
C THR A 35 -21.24 -8.45 -8.23
N ARG A 36 -21.82 -8.88 -9.38
CA ARG A 36 -21.14 -9.84 -10.27
C ARG A 36 -19.80 -9.30 -10.79
N LYS A 37 -19.76 -8.03 -11.19
CA LYS A 37 -18.53 -7.36 -11.62
C LYS A 37 -17.48 -7.35 -10.50
N THR A 38 -17.89 -7.01 -9.29
CA THR A 38 -16.99 -6.97 -8.12
C THR A 38 -16.44 -8.36 -7.80
N ILE A 39 -17.29 -9.39 -7.78
CA ILE A 39 -16.86 -10.78 -7.56
C ILE A 39 -15.87 -11.23 -8.64
N PHE A 40 -16.16 -10.93 -9.90
CA PHE A 40 -15.26 -11.28 -11.00
C PHE A 40 -13.91 -10.55 -10.90
N MET A 41 -13.92 -9.26 -10.56
CA MET A 41 -12.69 -8.49 -10.33
C MET A 41 -11.87 -9.02 -9.16
N LEU A 42 -12.54 -9.38 -8.05
CA LEU A 42 -11.88 -9.99 -6.89
C LEU A 42 -11.28 -11.35 -7.24
N GLY A 43 -12.01 -12.17 -8.00
CA GLY A 43 -11.51 -13.47 -8.47
C GLY A 43 -10.30 -13.32 -9.40
N ALA A 44 -10.36 -12.38 -10.35
CA ALA A 44 -9.23 -12.09 -11.24
C ALA A 44 -8.01 -11.57 -10.46
N MET A 45 -8.23 -10.69 -9.47
CA MET A 45 -7.17 -10.19 -8.61
C MET A 45 -6.55 -11.30 -7.76
N ALA A 46 -7.36 -12.18 -7.18
CA ALA A 46 -6.90 -13.34 -6.41
C ALA A 46 -6.09 -14.31 -7.28
N SER A 47 -6.56 -14.61 -8.49
CA SER A 47 -5.84 -15.44 -9.45
C SER A 47 -4.51 -14.81 -9.85
N TYR A 48 -4.50 -13.50 -10.13
CA TYR A 48 -3.28 -12.77 -10.45
C TYR A 48 -2.26 -12.83 -9.30
N LEU A 49 -2.71 -12.59 -8.05
CA LEU A 49 -1.86 -12.70 -6.86
C LEU A 49 -1.34 -14.11 -6.64
N TYR A 50 -2.17 -15.13 -6.93
CA TYR A 50 -1.74 -16.54 -6.86
C TYR A 50 -0.61 -16.83 -7.86
N PHE A 51 -0.78 -16.46 -9.14
CA PHE A 51 0.25 -16.68 -10.16
C PHE A 51 1.52 -15.87 -9.90
N LEU A 52 1.38 -14.64 -9.39
CA LEU A 52 2.53 -13.86 -8.94
C LEU A 52 3.27 -14.54 -7.78
N GLY A 53 2.53 -15.04 -6.78
CA GLY A 53 3.08 -15.76 -5.65
C GLY A 53 3.83 -17.02 -6.09
N ASP A 54 3.22 -17.82 -6.98
CA ASP A 54 3.83 -19.03 -7.53
C ASP A 54 5.10 -18.71 -8.34
N GLY A 55 5.04 -17.69 -9.22
CA GLY A 55 6.20 -17.25 -9.98
C GLY A 55 7.34 -16.75 -9.09
N VAL A 56 7.03 -16.04 -8.02
CA VAL A 56 8.01 -15.56 -7.06
C VAL A 56 8.62 -16.69 -6.26
N VAL A 57 7.84 -17.67 -5.79
CA VAL A 57 8.34 -18.84 -5.06
C VAL A 57 9.29 -19.67 -5.95
N ASN A 58 8.91 -19.90 -7.20
CA ASN A 58 9.75 -20.63 -8.15
C ASN A 58 11.03 -19.85 -8.48
N TYR A 59 10.95 -18.53 -8.71
CA TYR A 59 12.12 -17.68 -8.91
C TYR A 59 12.99 -17.60 -7.64
N ALA A 60 12.38 -17.62 -6.47
CA ALA A 60 13.06 -17.54 -5.19
C ALA A 60 14.03 -18.69 -4.92
N ASN A 61 13.83 -19.84 -5.55
CA ASN A 61 14.74 -20.99 -5.36
C ASN A 61 16.12 -20.76 -6.01
N TYR A 62 16.22 -19.89 -7.02
CA TYR A 62 17.43 -19.70 -7.83
C TYR A 62 18.06 -18.30 -7.73
N ALA A 63 17.36 -17.32 -7.20
CA ALA A 63 17.85 -15.94 -7.13
C ALA A 63 18.63 -15.64 -5.83
N PRO A 64 19.68 -14.79 -5.85
CA PRO A 64 20.34 -14.29 -4.65
C PRO A 64 19.36 -13.61 -3.68
N PRO A 65 19.59 -13.65 -2.35
CA PRO A 65 18.67 -13.09 -1.33
C PRO A 65 18.24 -11.65 -1.59
N VAL A 66 19.19 -10.79 -1.98
CA VAL A 66 18.92 -9.37 -2.26
C VAL A 66 17.97 -9.20 -3.45
N LYS A 67 18.17 -9.96 -4.53
CA LYS A 67 17.29 -9.91 -5.71
C LYS A 67 15.87 -10.40 -5.36
N LYS A 68 15.77 -11.40 -4.47
CA LYS A 68 14.46 -11.90 -3.99
C LYS A 68 13.68 -10.80 -3.24
N ALA A 69 14.32 -10.17 -2.25
CA ALA A 69 13.70 -9.10 -1.46
C ALA A 69 13.23 -7.95 -2.35
N THR A 70 14.08 -7.51 -3.28
CA THR A 70 13.77 -6.44 -4.23
C THR A 70 12.60 -6.79 -5.13
N THR A 71 12.61 -7.98 -5.75
CA THR A 71 11.54 -8.44 -6.65
C THR A 71 10.22 -8.61 -5.90
N LEU A 72 10.25 -9.15 -4.67
CA LEU A 72 9.06 -9.26 -3.83
C LEU A 72 8.44 -7.88 -3.54
N SER A 73 9.25 -6.88 -3.20
CA SER A 73 8.77 -5.51 -2.95
C SER A 73 8.27 -4.82 -4.22
N MET A 74 8.79 -5.17 -5.41
CA MET A 74 8.28 -4.68 -6.70
C MET A 74 6.91 -5.26 -7.04
N ILE A 75 6.58 -6.45 -6.57
CA ILE A 75 5.32 -7.12 -6.88
C ILE A 75 4.26 -6.74 -5.84
N CYS A 76 4.63 -6.82 -4.57
CA CYS A 76 3.75 -6.53 -3.45
C CYS A 76 4.49 -5.66 -2.42
N PRO A 77 4.01 -4.44 -2.17
CA PRO A 77 4.63 -3.57 -1.18
C PRO A 77 4.58 -4.22 0.21
N GLY A 78 5.72 -4.23 0.88
CA GLY A 78 5.88 -4.91 2.17
C GLY A 78 6.35 -6.36 2.10
N ALA A 79 6.25 -7.03 0.95
CA ALA A 79 6.63 -8.43 0.84
C ALA A 79 8.15 -8.67 0.96
N GLY A 80 8.97 -7.74 0.47
CA GLY A 80 10.42 -7.78 0.68
C GLY A 80 10.81 -7.60 2.13
N GLN A 81 10.11 -6.74 2.88
CA GLN A 81 10.32 -6.55 4.31
C GLN A 81 9.95 -7.83 5.11
N ILE A 82 8.88 -8.52 4.70
CA ILE A 82 8.55 -9.84 5.28
C ILE A 82 9.67 -10.85 5.01
N TYR A 83 10.17 -10.90 3.78
CA TYR A 83 11.27 -11.79 3.41
C TYR A 83 12.56 -11.50 4.20
N ASN A 84 12.84 -10.22 4.44
CA ASN A 84 13.99 -9.77 5.24
C ASN A 84 13.80 -10.00 6.76
N GLY A 85 12.61 -10.38 7.22
CA GLY A 85 12.30 -10.54 8.65
C GLY A 85 11.96 -9.22 9.36
N SER A 86 11.91 -8.10 8.62
CA SER A 86 11.62 -6.75 9.15
C SER A 86 10.11 -6.52 9.27
N TYR A 87 9.39 -7.38 10.00
CA TYR A 87 7.93 -7.40 10.09
C TYR A 87 7.31 -6.08 10.60
N TRP A 88 8.03 -5.35 11.44
CA TRP A 88 7.57 -4.08 12.00
C TRP A 88 7.42 -2.97 10.94
N LYS A 89 8.14 -3.07 9.82
CA LYS A 89 8.04 -2.13 8.69
C LYS A 89 6.78 -2.36 7.84
N VAL A 90 6.25 -3.57 7.83
CA VAL A 90 5.11 -3.97 6.98
C VAL A 90 3.86 -3.11 7.22
N PRO A 91 3.38 -2.92 8.46
CA PRO A 91 2.23 -2.05 8.71
C PRO A 91 2.47 -0.60 8.32
N ILE A 92 3.71 -0.10 8.40
CA ILE A 92 4.06 1.27 7.97
C ILE A 92 3.92 1.40 6.45
N VAL A 93 4.46 0.44 5.71
CA VAL A 93 4.39 0.42 4.24
C VAL A 93 2.94 0.29 3.75
N LEU A 94 2.20 -0.67 4.28
CA LEU A 94 0.80 -0.88 3.88
C LEU A 94 -0.10 0.29 4.30
N GLY A 95 0.08 0.82 5.50
CA GLY A 95 -0.63 2.00 5.98
C GLY A 95 -0.32 3.25 5.16
N GLY A 96 0.94 3.44 4.79
CA GLY A 96 1.38 4.53 3.92
C GLY A 96 0.72 4.46 2.54
N ILE A 97 0.75 3.30 1.88
CA ILE A 97 0.13 3.12 0.56
C ILE A 97 -1.40 3.27 0.64
N ALA A 98 -2.05 2.71 1.67
CA ALA A 98 -3.49 2.87 1.87
C ALA A 98 -3.88 4.34 2.06
N THR A 99 -3.11 5.08 2.85
CA THR A 99 -3.32 6.52 3.06
C THR A 99 -3.14 7.31 1.78
N MET A 100 -2.08 7.06 1.02
CA MET A 100 -1.85 7.70 -0.28
C MET A 100 -2.96 7.39 -1.27
N GLY A 101 -3.40 6.13 -1.36
CA GLY A 101 -4.54 5.72 -2.19
C GLY A 101 -5.83 6.45 -1.81
N TYR A 102 -6.09 6.60 -0.51
CA TYR A 102 -7.24 7.38 -0.04
C TYR A 102 -7.16 8.86 -0.44
N ILE A 103 -5.99 9.49 -0.32
CA ILE A 103 -5.77 10.89 -0.71
C ILE A 103 -6.00 11.08 -2.22
N VAL A 104 -5.50 10.16 -3.05
CA VAL A 104 -5.73 10.17 -4.51
C VAL A 104 -7.22 10.07 -4.82
N ASP A 105 -7.92 9.12 -4.19
CA ASP A 105 -9.36 8.91 -4.39
C ASP A 105 -10.18 10.13 -3.90
N PHE A 106 -9.85 10.69 -2.74
CA PHE A 106 -10.48 11.89 -2.21
C PHE A 106 -10.36 13.08 -3.18
N ASN A 107 -9.15 13.35 -3.68
CA ASN A 107 -8.92 14.43 -4.63
C ASN A 107 -9.61 14.14 -5.99
N ASN A 108 -9.63 12.88 -6.43
CA ASN A 108 -10.30 12.51 -7.67
C ASN A 108 -11.83 12.67 -7.57
N ARG A 109 -12.44 12.31 -6.44
CA ARG A 109 -13.87 12.55 -6.20
C ARG A 109 -14.18 14.05 -6.19
N GLY A 110 -13.34 14.85 -5.52
CA GLY A 110 -13.47 16.32 -5.56
C GLY A 110 -13.39 16.86 -6.98
N TYR A 111 -12.39 16.44 -7.75
CA TYR A 111 -12.23 16.81 -9.15
C TYR A 111 -13.49 16.48 -9.99
N GLN A 112 -14.00 15.25 -9.90
CA GLN A 112 -15.19 14.84 -10.66
C GLN A 112 -16.44 15.61 -10.26
N ARG A 113 -16.60 15.90 -8.97
CA ARG A 113 -17.72 16.67 -8.44
C ARG A 113 -17.74 18.11 -8.98
N TYR A 114 -16.63 18.82 -8.87
CA TYR A 114 -16.53 20.19 -9.37
C TYR A 114 -16.48 20.29 -10.88
N ARG A 115 -15.95 19.27 -11.57
CA ARG A 115 -16.03 19.17 -13.02
C ARG A 115 -17.48 19.07 -13.46
N LYS A 116 -18.26 18.14 -12.89
CA LYS A 116 -19.68 17.97 -13.24
C LYS A 116 -20.48 19.24 -12.98
N ALA A 117 -20.25 19.91 -11.84
CA ALA A 117 -20.94 21.15 -11.53
C ALA A 117 -20.59 22.28 -12.52
N TYR A 118 -19.31 22.38 -12.92
CA TYR A 118 -18.88 23.34 -13.92
C TYR A 118 -19.50 23.05 -15.29
N ASP A 119 -19.51 21.79 -15.73
CA ASP A 119 -20.07 21.38 -17.00
C ASP A 119 -21.59 21.70 -17.07
N LEU A 120 -22.34 21.42 -15.98
CA LEU A 120 -23.77 21.74 -15.88
C LEU A 120 -24.06 23.23 -15.82
N LEU A 121 -23.18 24.05 -15.26
CA LEU A 121 -23.35 25.50 -15.22
C LEU A 121 -23.06 26.17 -16.56
N THR A 122 -22.30 25.50 -17.45
CA THR A 122 -21.82 26.07 -18.71
C THR A 122 -22.38 25.36 -19.96
N ASP A 123 -23.33 24.44 -19.81
CA ASP A 123 -23.95 23.68 -20.92
C ASP A 123 -24.97 24.51 -21.71
N GLY A 124 -25.38 25.67 -21.18
CA GLY A 124 -26.34 26.57 -21.84
C GLY A 124 -27.81 26.10 -21.78
N ASP A 125 -28.10 25.06 -20.98
CA ASP A 125 -29.49 24.59 -20.76
C ASP A 125 -30.02 25.10 -19.41
N ASP A 126 -31.00 25.99 -19.44
CA ASP A 126 -31.63 26.59 -18.24
C ASP A 126 -32.37 25.55 -17.38
N ASN A 127 -32.62 24.35 -17.89
CA ASN A 127 -33.26 23.27 -17.14
C ASN A 127 -32.25 22.44 -16.30
N THR A 128 -30.96 22.54 -16.56
CA THR A 128 -29.94 21.86 -15.79
C THR A 128 -29.53 22.70 -14.59
N VAL A 129 -29.53 22.08 -13.42
CA VAL A 129 -29.14 22.74 -12.16
C VAL A 129 -27.92 22.01 -11.59
N ASP A 130 -26.86 22.77 -11.34
CA ASP A 130 -25.70 22.25 -10.67
C ASP A 130 -25.98 21.90 -9.20
N GLU A 131 -25.14 21.06 -8.58
CA GLU A 131 -25.28 20.64 -7.17
C GLU A 131 -25.29 21.84 -6.21
N PHE A 132 -24.64 22.93 -6.58
CA PHE A 132 -24.51 24.13 -5.75
C PHE A 132 -25.64 25.17 -6.00
N LYS A 133 -26.57 24.85 -6.90
CA LYS A 133 -27.73 25.71 -7.21
C LYS A 133 -27.34 27.16 -7.53
N GLY A 134 -26.32 27.33 -8.34
CA GLY A 134 -25.83 28.64 -8.78
C GLY A 134 -25.17 29.50 -7.68
N ARG A 135 -24.87 28.92 -6.50
CA ARG A 135 -24.17 29.66 -5.40
C ARG A 135 -22.71 29.97 -5.71
N HIS A 136 -22.11 29.27 -6.66
CA HIS A 136 -20.73 29.46 -7.07
C HIS A 136 -20.67 29.92 -8.53
N SER A 137 -19.82 30.89 -8.81
CA SER A 137 -19.57 31.33 -10.18
C SER A 137 -18.77 30.24 -10.95
N ALA A 138 -18.91 30.24 -12.28
CA ALA A 138 -18.14 29.34 -13.14
C ALA A 138 -16.63 29.44 -12.90
N THR A 139 -16.12 30.64 -12.59
CA THR A 139 -14.69 30.85 -12.27
C THR A 139 -14.29 30.13 -10.98
N VAL A 140 -15.11 30.17 -9.93
CA VAL A 140 -14.85 29.49 -8.66
C VAL A 140 -14.87 27.97 -8.85
N LEU A 141 -15.88 27.45 -9.57
CA LEU A 141 -15.97 26.01 -9.86
C LEU A 141 -14.76 25.51 -10.66
N LYS A 142 -14.35 26.27 -11.70
CA LYS A 142 -13.17 25.96 -12.49
C LYS A 142 -11.89 25.94 -11.64
N ASN A 143 -11.65 26.98 -10.84
CA ASN A 143 -10.46 27.10 -10.01
C ASN A 143 -10.38 25.96 -8.98
N THR A 144 -11.51 25.64 -8.36
CA THR A 144 -11.59 24.54 -7.38
C THR A 144 -11.39 23.17 -8.04
N ARG A 145 -12.00 22.93 -9.20
CA ARG A 145 -11.75 21.75 -10.00
C ARG A 145 -10.27 21.58 -10.33
N ASP A 146 -9.62 22.66 -10.78
CA ASP A 146 -8.22 22.64 -11.18
C ASP A 146 -7.29 22.46 -9.96
N ALA A 147 -7.68 22.96 -8.78
CA ALA A 147 -6.97 22.70 -7.53
C ALA A 147 -7.03 21.22 -7.15
N PHE A 148 -8.21 20.59 -7.18
CA PHE A 148 -8.35 19.15 -6.92
C PHE A 148 -7.58 18.30 -7.95
N ARG A 149 -7.58 18.71 -9.22
CA ARG A 149 -6.79 18.05 -10.25
C ARG A 149 -5.30 18.07 -9.93
N ARG A 150 -4.75 19.26 -9.60
CA ARG A 150 -3.32 19.39 -9.25
C ARG A 150 -2.97 18.56 -8.02
N ASN A 151 -3.81 18.60 -6.98
CA ASN A 151 -3.59 17.84 -5.76
C ASN A 151 -3.63 16.33 -6.02
N ARG A 152 -4.57 15.84 -6.85
CA ARG A 152 -4.62 14.45 -7.28
C ARG A 152 -3.35 14.03 -8.02
N ASP A 153 -2.95 14.81 -9.02
CA ASP A 153 -1.79 14.51 -9.86
C ASP A 153 -0.49 14.51 -9.02
N PHE A 154 -0.37 15.45 -8.10
CA PHE A 154 0.73 15.50 -7.12
C PHE A 154 0.71 14.27 -6.18
N SER A 155 -0.47 13.88 -5.68
CA SER A 155 -0.62 12.71 -4.81
C SER A 155 -0.24 11.41 -5.53
N ILE A 156 -0.52 11.29 -6.83
CA ILE A 156 -0.10 10.14 -7.65
C ILE A 156 1.43 10.07 -7.75
N ILE A 157 2.09 11.21 -8.01
CA ILE A 157 3.55 11.28 -8.06
C ILE A 157 4.15 10.88 -6.70
N LEU A 158 3.59 11.41 -5.61
CA LEU A 158 4.05 11.11 -4.25
C LEU A 158 3.86 9.63 -3.88
N THR A 159 2.75 9.02 -4.32
CA THR A 159 2.50 7.58 -4.16
C THR A 159 3.56 6.75 -4.89
N GLY A 160 3.90 7.13 -6.12
CA GLY A 160 4.98 6.49 -6.88
C GLY A 160 6.34 6.62 -6.20
N ALA A 161 6.68 7.79 -5.68
CA ALA A 161 7.91 8.02 -4.94
C ALA A 161 7.97 7.16 -3.65
N PHE A 162 6.89 7.12 -2.89
CA PHE A 162 6.79 6.28 -1.68
C PHE A 162 6.95 4.77 -2.01
N TYR A 163 6.36 4.33 -3.13
CA TYR A 163 6.51 2.97 -3.60
C TYR A 163 7.96 2.63 -3.98
N LEU A 164 8.66 3.54 -4.67
CA LEU A 164 10.09 3.38 -4.99
C LEU A 164 10.94 3.32 -3.72
N LEU A 165 10.67 4.17 -2.73
CA LEU A 165 11.37 4.13 -1.44
C LEU A 165 11.17 2.79 -0.73
N ASN A 166 9.97 2.20 -0.78
CA ASN A 166 9.72 0.86 -0.24
C ASN A 166 10.59 -0.22 -0.91
N ILE A 167 10.77 -0.15 -2.22
CA ILE A 167 11.61 -1.10 -2.96
C ILE A 167 13.09 -0.92 -2.57
N ILE A 168 13.56 0.32 -2.49
CA ILE A 168 14.93 0.65 -2.09
C ILE A 168 15.20 0.18 -0.64
N ASP A 169 14.28 0.42 0.29
CA ASP A 169 14.39 -0.03 1.67
C ASP A 169 14.54 -1.55 1.76
N ALA A 170 13.71 -2.31 1.04
CA ALA A 170 13.81 -3.76 1.02
C ALA A 170 15.13 -4.26 0.41
N HIS A 171 15.66 -3.55 -0.60
CA HIS A 171 16.94 -3.86 -1.22
C HIS A 171 18.11 -3.62 -0.25
N VAL A 172 18.13 -2.46 0.39
CA VAL A 172 19.17 -2.08 1.36
C VAL A 172 19.14 -3.00 2.59
N ASP A 173 17.95 -3.27 3.11
CA ASP A 173 17.75 -4.15 4.27
C ASP A 173 18.28 -5.58 3.99
N ALA A 174 18.05 -6.09 2.79
CA ALA A 174 18.58 -7.39 2.36
C ALA A 174 20.11 -7.40 2.24
N HIS A 175 20.72 -6.32 1.79
CA HIS A 175 22.18 -6.19 1.75
C HIS A 175 22.79 -6.12 3.15
N LEU A 176 22.18 -5.33 4.05
CA LEU A 176 22.68 -5.16 5.42
C LEU A 176 22.60 -6.47 6.21
N ARG A 177 21.61 -7.32 5.93
CA ARG A 177 21.48 -8.62 6.59
C ARG A 177 22.65 -9.57 6.28
N ASP A 178 23.24 -9.49 5.08
CA ASP A 178 24.37 -10.31 4.69
C ASP A 178 25.70 -9.83 5.37
N TYR A 179 25.68 -8.63 5.96
CA TYR A 179 26.80 -8.02 6.69
C TYR A 179 26.59 -8.04 8.21
N ASP A 180 25.75 -8.94 8.74
CA ASP A 180 25.59 -9.07 10.20
C ASP A 180 26.85 -9.64 10.83
N ILE A 181 27.68 -8.73 11.34
CA ILE A 181 28.99 -9.01 11.97
C ILE A 181 28.79 -9.54 13.41
N SER A 182 27.54 -9.70 13.84
CA SER A 182 27.21 -10.08 15.23
C SER A 182 27.70 -11.45 15.62
N ASP A 183 27.97 -12.34 14.70
CA ASP A 183 28.45 -13.70 14.97
C ASP A 183 29.97 -13.83 15.07
N GLU A 184 30.75 -12.84 14.60
CA GLU A 184 32.22 -12.92 14.59
C GLU A 184 32.91 -12.27 15.82
N LEU A 185 32.21 -11.41 16.55
CA LEU A 185 32.71 -10.75 17.75
C LEU A 185 31.93 -11.20 18.99
N ALA A 186 32.12 -12.46 19.39
CA ALA A 186 31.59 -12.96 20.65
C ALA A 186 32.57 -12.70 21.79
N ILE A 187 32.27 -11.72 22.63
CA ILE A 187 32.98 -11.57 23.92
C ILE A 187 32.34 -12.55 24.88
N GLN A 188 33.05 -13.64 25.18
CA GLN A 188 32.64 -14.57 26.22
C GLN A 188 33.34 -14.19 27.54
N VAL A 189 32.55 -13.83 28.55
CA VAL A 189 33.01 -13.63 29.90
C VAL A 189 32.54 -14.83 30.72
N ALA A 190 33.49 -15.64 31.18
CA ALA A 190 33.19 -16.81 32.00
C ALA A 190 33.96 -16.76 33.32
N PRO A 191 33.37 -17.18 34.44
CA PRO A 191 34.13 -17.34 35.66
C PRO A 191 35.19 -18.45 35.48
N SER A 192 36.42 -18.16 35.80
CA SER A 192 37.53 -19.12 35.69
C SER A 192 38.21 -19.28 37.05
N MET A 193 38.66 -20.50 37.34
CA MET A 193 39.49 -20.79 38.50
C MET A 193 40.95 -20.72 38.08
N LEU A 194 41.70 -19.80 38.67
CA LEU A 194 43.14 -19.64 38.46
C LEU A 194 43.88 -20.43 39.53
N ASN A 195 44.67 -21.41 39.07
CA ASN A 195 45.63 -22.07 39.95
C ASN A 195 46.93 -21.25 39.98
N ILE A 196 47.17 -20.53 41.09
CA ILE A 196 48.36 -19.75 41.29
C ILE A 196 49.38 -20.65 41.98
N ASN A 197 50.41 -21.13 41.24
CA ASN A 197 51.54 -21.78 41.79
C ASN A 197 52.43 -20.72 42.44
N THR A 198 52.32 -20.51 43.73
CA THR A 198 53.28 -19.71 44.49
C THR A 198 54.52 -20.56 44.79
N LEU A 199 55.73 -19.97 44.62
CA LEU A 199 57.04 -20.61 44.86
C LEU A 199 57.27 -21.02 46.31
N THR A 200 56.33 -20.84 47.19
CA THR A 200 56.38 -21.18 48.62
C THR A 200 55.23 -22.15 48.99
N ASN A 201 55.38 -23.43 48.54
CA ASN A 201 54.61 -24.60 49.02
C ASN A 201 53.10 -24.40 49.32
N GLY A 202 52.35 -23.70 48.53
CA GLY A 202 50.94 -23.56 48.74
C GLY A 202 50.18 -23.44 47.37
N ASN A 203 49.37 -24.46 47.04
CA ASN A 203 48.40 -24.35 45.97
C ASN A 203 47.21 -23.44 46.39
N SER A 204 47.24 -22.21 46.04
CA SER A 204 46.09 -21.31 46.28
C SER A 204 45.22 -21.20 44.98
N GLN A 205 43.94 -21.54 45.13
CA GLN A 205 42.95 -21.37 44.06
C GLN A 205 42.36 -19.98 44.20
N GLY A 206 42.51 -19.17 43.13
CA GLY A 206 41.87 -17.87 43.00
C GLY A 206 40.68 -17.93 42.04
N MET A 207 39.58 -17.26 42.38
CA MET A 207 38.48 -17.03 41.42
C MET A 207 38.82 -15.80 40.58
N GLY A 208 38.69 -15.94 39.27
CA GLY A 208 38.89 -14.86 38.29
C GLY A 208 37.82 -14.88 37.21
N LEU A 209 37.81 -13.85 36.40
CA LEU A 209 37.00 -13.79 35.17
C LEU A 209 37.95 -13.96 33.97
N SER A 210 37.62 -14.92 33.11
CA SER A 210 38.30 -15.03 31.81
C SER A 210 37.48 -14.32 30.76
N MET A 211 38.12 -13.54 29.94
CA MET A 211 37.54 -12.84 28.81
C MET A 211 38.18 -13.38 27.53
N SER A 212 37.43 -14.04 26.71
CA SER A 212 37.90 -14.49 25.40
C SER A 212 37.18 -13.69 24.27
N ILE A 213 37.96 -13.19 23.33
CA ILE A 213 37.50 -12.51 22.15
C ILE A 213 37.83 -13.45 20.99
N ASN A 214 36.79 -13.97 20.31
CA ASN A 214 36.96 -14.71 19.08
C ASN A 214 36.84 -13.71 17.92
N PHE A 215 37.84 -13.73 17.02
CA PHE A 215 37.88 -12.92 15.79
C PHE A 215 37.49 -13.77 14.59
#